data_87fc9ef1ed4f25f65bbfbf60f03fec8d
#
_entry.id   87fc9ef1ed4f25f65bbfbf60f03fec8d
#
_cell.length_a   1.000
_cell.length_b   1.000
_cell.length_c   1.000
_cell.angle_alpha   90.00
_cell.angle_beta   90.00
_cell.angle_gamma   90.00
#
_symmetry.space_group_name_H-M   'P 1'
#
loop_
_entity.id
_entity.type
_entity.pdbx_description
1 polymer ?
#
loop_
_entity_poly.entity_id
_entity_poly.type
_entity_poly.pdbx_seq_one_letter_code
_entity_poly.pdbx_strand_id
1 'polypeptide(L)'
;MDINEQIRIFGEGLKDRIDPIVIDFDLEYMEHSESTLAFETLCDHIADYGIPITKDEYKKILDIANELRLEINNRYLYINPEK
;
A
#
# COMPACT_ATOMS: atom_id res chain seq x y z
N MET A 1 9.71 7.80 11.47
CA MET A 1 9.90 6.46 10.89
C MET A 1 10.24 6.58 9.41
N ASP A 2 11.22 5.83 8.96
CA ASP A 2 11.62 5.79 7.56
C ASP A 2 10.45 5.37 6.68
N ILE A 3 10.30 6.02 5.52
CA ILE A 3 9.19 5.73 4.60
C ILE A 3 9.21 4.27 4.14
N ASN A 4 10.38 3.71 3.88
CA ASN A 4 10.48 2.31 3.47
C ASN A 4 9.97 1.38 4.56
N GLU A 5 10.26 1.68 5.82
CA GLU A 5 9.77 0.89 6.92
C GLU A 5 8.27 1.01 7.08
N GLN A 6 7.72 2.22 6.86
CA GLN A 6 6.27 2.40 6.89
C GLN A 6 5.57 1.56 5.82
N ILE A 7 6.13 1.54 4.61
CA ILE A 7 5.58 0.74 3.51
C ILE A 7 5.66 -0.75 3.86
N ARG A 8 6.77 -1.19 4.43
CA ARG A 8 6.96 -2.59 4.81
C ARG A 8 5.94 -3.01 5.86
N ILE A 9 5.76 -2.20 6.90
CA ILE A 9 4.80 -2.50 7.96
C ILE A 9 3.39 -2.58 7.38
N PHE A 10 3.04 -1.64 6.51
CA PHE A 10 1.74 -1.64 5.86
C PHE A 10 1.54 -2.91 5.03
N GLY A 11 2.54 -3.29 4.22
CA GLY A 11 2.46 -4.50 3.41
C GLY A 11 2.36 -5.76 4.24
N GLU A 12 3.17 -5.86 5.31
CA GLU A 12 3.13 -7.03 6.18
C GLU A 12 1.74 -7.20 6.80
N GLY A 13 1.07 -6.10 7.12
CA GLY A 13 -0.27 -6.14 7.68
C GLY A 13 -1.33 -6.66 6.72
N LEU A 14 -1.04 -6.73 5.43
CA LEU A 14 -1.97 -7.24 4.42
C LEU A 14 -1.85 -8.75 4.20
N LYS A 15 -0.86 -9.39 4.79
CA LYS A 15 -0.59 -10.82 4.52
C LYS A 15 -1.67 -11.76 5.04
N ASP A 16 -2.56 -11.26 5.89
CA ASP A 16 -3.72 -12.03 6.34
C ASP A 16 -4.86 -12.04 5.32
N ARG A 17 -4.78 -11.19 4.28
CA ARG A 17 -5.84 -11.04 3.29
C ARG A 17 -5.34 -11.19 1.85
N ILE A 18 -4.04 -11.03 1.63
CA ILE A 18 -3.40 -11.20 0.32
C ILE A 18 -2.29 -12.23 0.48
N ASP A 19 -2.12 -13.10 -0.51
CA ASP A 19 -1.08 -14.12 -0.48
C ASP A 19 0.28 -13.48 -0.11
N PRO A 20 0.94 -13.98 0.95
CA PRO A 20 2.23 -13.42 1.37
C PRO A 20 3.28 -13.34 0.25
N ILE A 21 3.25 -14.26 -0.70
CA ILE A 21 4.19 -14.24 -1.83
C ILE A 21 3.98 -13.00 -2.67
N VAL A 22 2.72 -12.59 -2.90
CA VAL A 22 2.41 -11.39 -3.66
C VAL A 22 2.91 -10.15 -2.92
N ILE A 23 2.68 -10.10 -1.61
CA ILE A 23 3.16 -8.98 -0.79
C ILE A 23 4.68 -8.89 -0.81
N ASP A 24 5.37 -10.02 -0.62
CA ASP A 24 6.84 -10.02 -0.64
C ASP A 24 7.37 -9.57 -2.00
N PHE A 25 6.71 -9.97 -3.08
CA PHE A 25 7.08 -9.55 -4.42
C PHE A 25 6.95 -8.03 -4.58
N ASP A 26 5.85 -7.47 -4.09
CA ASP A 26 5.64 -6.02 -4.16
C ASP A 26 6.68 -5.26 -3.33
N LEU A 27 6.98 -5.75 -2.12
CA LEU A 27 7.95 -5.10 -1.25
C LEU A 27 9.38 -5.20 -1.79
N GLU A 28 9.65 -6.16 -2.67
CA GLU A 28 10.96 -6.32 -3.25
C GLU A 28 11.38 -5.11 -4.11
N TYR A 29 10.41 -4.37 -4.65
CA TYR A 29 10.73 -3.15 -5.40
C TYR A 29 11.55 -2.16 -4.57
N MET A 30 11.39 -2.16 -3.24
CA MET A 30 12.15 -1.24 -2.39
C MET A 30 13.64 -1.54 -2.39
N GLU A 31 14.03 -2.79 -2.66
CA GLU A 31 15.42 -3.18 -2.73
C GLU A 31 16.11 -2.64 -3.98
N HIS A 32 15.31 -2.19 -4.95
CA HIS A 32 15.80 -1.57 -6.17
C HIS A 32 15.59 -0.05 -6.16
N SER A 33 15.45 0.52 -4.97
CA SER A 33 15.22 1.98 -4.77
C SER A 33 13.93 2.45 -5.43
N GLU A 34 12.91 1.58 -5.47
CA GLU A 34 11.62 1.86 -6.11
C GLU A 34 10.50 1.83 -5.08
N SER A 35 10.65 2.63 -4.01
CA SER A 35 9.68 2.66 -2.91
C SER A 35 8.28 3.07 -3.37
N THR A 36 8.20 4.07 -4.26
CA THR A 36 6.91 4.52 -4.78
C THR A 36 6.20 3.39 -5.51
N LEU A 37 6.94 2.66 -6.37
CA LEU A 37 6.36 1.56 -7.12
C LEU A 37 5.90 0.44 -6.18
N ALA A 38 6.68 0.13 -5.14
CA ALA A 38 6.29 -0.86 -4.14
C ALA A 38 4.94 -0.50 -3.52
N PHE A 39 4.80 0.76 -3.09
CA PHE A 39 3.58 1.23 -2.47
C PHE A 39 2.40 1.22 -3.45
N GLU A 40 2.61 1.73 -4.67
CA GLU A 40 1.55 1.77 -5.67
C GLU A 40 1.07 0.37 -6.04
N THR A 41 1.99 -0.59 -6.14
CA THR A 41 1.65 -1.96 -6.48
C THR A 41 0.82 -2.61 -5.36
N LEU A 42 1.17 -2.34 -4.10
CA LEU A 42 0.37 -2.81 -2.97
C LEU A 42 -1.06 -2.27 -3.05
N CYS A 43 -1.21 -0.97 -3.32
CA CYS A 43 -2.53 -0.37 -3.43
C CYS A 43 -3.32 -0.94 -4.60
N ASP A 44 -2.66 -1.18 -5.73
CA ASP A 44 -3.29 -1.77 -6.90
C ASP A 44 -3.79 -3.19 -6.62
N HIS A 45 -3.03 -3.97 -5.85
CA HIS A 45 -3.47 -5.31 -5.48
C HIS A 45 -4.67 -5.28 -4.54
N ILE A 46 -4.73 -4.31 -3.63
CA ILE A 46 -5.91 -4.13 -2.78
C ILE A 46 -7.15 -3.93 -3.66
N ALA A 47 -7.03 -3.07 -4.68
CA ALA A 47 -8.13 -2.79 -5.58
C ALA A 47 -8.48 -4.01 -6.45
N ASP A 48 -7.47 -4.64 -7.04
CA ASP A 48 -7.66 -5.74 -7.99
C ASP A 48 -8.30 -6.96 -7.34
N TYR A 49 -7.95 -7.24 -6.09
CA TYR A 49 -8.47 -8.40 -5.37
C TYR A 49 -9.70 -8.07 -4.53
N GLY A 50 -10.13 -6.81 -4.52
CA GLY A 50 -11.27 -6.38 -3.73
C GLY A 50 -11.06 -6.60 -2.23
N ILE A 51 -9.85 -6.34 -1.74
CA ILE A 51 -9.48 -6.61 -0.36
C ILE A 51 -10.08 -5.56 0.56
N PRO A 52 -10.80 -5.96 1.62
CA PRO A 52 -11.27 -4.99 2.60
C PRO A 52 -10.13 -4.47 3.45
N ILE A 53 -10.10 -3.16 3.65
CA ILE A 53 -9.13 -2.53 4.54
C ILE A 53 -9.87 -1.71 5.59
N THR A 54 -9.20 -1.45 6.71
CA THR A 54 -9.79 -0.67 7.80
C THR A 54 -9.58 0.83 7.55
N LYS A 55 -10.32 1.64 8.33
CA LYS A 55 -10.13 3.10 8.29
C LYS A 55 -8.70 3.48 8.65
N ASP A 56 -8.11 2.80 9.64
CA ASP A 56 -6.74 3.06 10.06
C ASP A 56 -5.75 2.72 8.95
N GLU A 57 -5.99 1.62 8.24
CA GLU A 57 -5.16 1.25 7.09
C GLU A 57 -5.28 2.27 5.98
N TYR A 58 -6.48 2.76 5.72
CA TYR A 58 -6.67 3.78 4.70
C TYR A 58 -5.97 5.09 5.08
N LYS A 59 -6.04 5.47 6.36
CA LYS A 59 -5.33 6.66 6.83
C LYS A 59 -3.83 6.50 6.62
N LYS A 60 -3.30 5.30 6.87
CA LYS A 60 -1.89 5.01 6.65
C LYS A 60 -1.54 5.15 5.17
N ILE A 61 -2.41 4.68 4.28
CA ILE A 61 -2.23 4.83 2.84
C ILE A 61 -2.09 6.30 2.46
N LEU A 62 -2.99 7.14 2.97
CA LEU A 62 -2.95 8.57 2.66
C LEU A 62 -1.69 9.23 3.22
N ASP A 63 -1.27 8.85 4.43
CA ASP A 63 -0.05 9.38 5.03
C ASP A 63 1.18 9.02 4.20
N ILE A 64 1.28 7.78 3.76
CA ILE A 64 2.39 7.33 2.94
C ILE A 64 2.37 8.05 1.58
N ALA A 65 1.20 8.15 0.95
CA ALA A 65 1.07 8.84 -0.32
C ALA A 65 1.52 10.29 -0.22
N ASN A 66 1.13 10.97 0.86
CA ASN A 66 1.54 12.35 1.10
C ASN A 66 3.04 12.46 1.28
N GLU A 67 3.64 11.55 2.02
CA GLU A 67 5.09 11.57 2.25
C GLU A 67 5.87 11.30 0.97
N LEU A 68 5.34 10.46 0.10
CA LEU A 68 5.93 10.19 -1.21
C LEU A 68 5.59 11.28 -2.24
N ARG A 69 4.77 12.26 -1.83
CA ARG A 69 4.32 13.38 -2.68
C ARG A 69 3.51 12.89 -3.89
N LEU A 70 2.71 11.87 -3.67
CA LEU A 70 1.82 11.34 -4.70
C LEU A 70 0.49 12.08 -4.66
N GLU A 71 -0.11 12.26 -5.84
CA GLU A 71 -1.41 12.87 -5.95
C GLU A 71 -2.48 11.88 -5.49
N ILE A 72 -3.44 12.35 -4.68
CA ILE A 72 -4.55 11.52 -4.25
C ILE A 72 -5.57 11.49 -5.37
N ASN A 73 -5.53 10.42 -6.14
CA ASN A 73 -6.37 10.25 -7.33
C ASN A 73 -7.25 9.00 -7.18
N ASN A 74 -7.84 8.55 -8.29
CA ASN A 74 -8.77 7.43 -8.27
C ASN A 74 -8.17 6.13 -7.72
N ARG A 75 -6.85 5.92 -7.86
CA ARG A 75 -6.18 4.76 -7.29
C ARG A 75 -6.47 4.63 -5.79
N TYR A 76 -6.37 5.76 -5.06
CA TYR A 76 -6.54 5.79 -3.61
C TYR A 76 -8.00 5.93 -3.22
N LEU A 77 -8.78 6.72 -3.97
CA LEU A 77 -10.19 6.92 -3.67
C LEU A 77 -10.99 5.63 -3.85
N TYR A 78 -10.59 4.80 -4.80
CA TYR A 78 -11.30 3.55 -5.09
C TYR A 78 -11.29 2.58 -3.91
N ILE A 79 -10.20 2.55 -3.15
CA ILE A 79 -10.03 1.60 -2.04
C ILE A 79 -10.45 2.18 -0.70
N ASN A 80 -11.04 3.38 -0.67
CA ASN A 80 -11.54 3.98 0.54
C ASN A 80 -12.64 3.10 1.15
N PRO A 81 -12.47 2.61 2.40
CA PRO A 81 -13.44 1.71 3.02
C PRO A 81 -14.78 2.37 3.35
N GLU A 82 -14.85 3.69 3.33
CA GLU A 82 -16.05 4.45 3.65
C GLU A 82 -16.83 4.93 2.43
N LYS A 83 -16.37 4.54 1.27
CA LYS A 83 -17.04 5.02 0.07
C LYS A 83 -18.34 4.27 -0.20
#